data_2f94b053a118f848058982bf76eb52eb
#
_entry.id   2f94b053a118f848058982bf76eb52eb
#
_cell.length_a   1.000
_cell.length_b   1.000
_cell.length_c   1.000
_cell.angle_alpha   90.00
_cell.angle_beta   90.00
_cell.angle_gamma   90.00
#
_symmetry.space_group_name_H-M   'P 1'
#
loop_
_entity.id
_entity.type
_entity.pdbx_description
1 polymer ?
#
loop_
_entity_poly.entity_id
_entity_poly.type
_entity_poly.pdbx_seq_one_letter_code
_entity_poly.pdbx_strand_id
1 'polypeptide(L)'
;MDSKNKYRLATDENGSPFVLNSKGSIDFGYITEEMNLPPAPIRIAEGDERYGLMHIEQRHGNQIRDNGFDTTVEFVEYVSRNFDRIMQGNRDSCLLEVTDGKHNDTLFVRLFKHQGYWKVISGGVFNIRYSKKKKEIYSGSDNRPPQPASDGEDLAPQ
;
A
#
# COMPACT_ATOMS: atom_id res chain seq x y z
N MET A 1 -18.21 5.11 -20.04
CA MET A 1 -17.39 4.84 -18.88
C MET A 1 -15.93 4.70 -19.26
N ASP A 2 -15.10 5.34 -18.50
CA ASP A 2 -13.68 5.31 -18.74
C ASP A 2 -13.12 3.93 -18.35
N SER A 3 -12.42 3.29 -19.27
CA SER A 3 -11.82 1.99 -19.00
C SER A 3 -10.79 2.03 -17.89
N LYS A 4 -10.23 3.20 -17.62
CA LYS A 4 -9.24 3.34 -16.54
C LYS A 4 -9.81 3.07 -15.17
N ASN A 5 -11.11 3.17 -15.00
CA ASN A 5 -11.75 2.98 -13.71
C ASN A 5 -12.46 1.65 -13.60
N LYS A 6 -12.22 0.77 -14.55
CA LYS A 6 -12.85 -0.55 -14.49
C LYS A 6 -12.11 -1.43 -13.48
N TYR A 7 -12.90 -2.12 -12.71
CA TYR A 7 -12.38 -3.11 -11.77
C TYR A 7 -13.52 -4.07 -11.44
N ARG A 8 -13.16 -5.18 -10.83
CA ARG A 8 -14.14 -6.19 -10.45
C ARG A 8 -14.17 -6.34 -8.94
N LEU A 9 -15.30 -6.80 -8.44
CA LEU A 9 -15.50 -7.01 -7.02
C LEU A 9 -15.78 -8.48 -6.76
N ALA A 10 -15.37 -8.94 -5.58
CA ALA A 10 -15.72 -10.25 -5.07
C ALA A 10 -15.87 -10.15 -3.55
N THR A 11 -16.56 -11.11 -2.96
CA THR A 11 -16.78 -11.09 -1.52
C THR A 11 -15.78 -12.02 -0.84
N ASP A 12 -15.46 -11.69 0.41
CA ASP A 12 -14.69 -12.60 1.26
C ASP A 12 -15.64 -13.62 1.89
N GLU A 13 -15.11 -14.45 2.79
CA GLU A 13 -15.89 -15.49 3.42
C GLU A 13 -17.01 -14.97 4.33
N ASN A 14 -16.95 -13.70 4.68
CA ASN A 14 -17.96 -13.05 5.51
C ASN A 14 -18.96 -12.24 4.67
N GLY A 15 -18.85 -12.33 3.35
CA GLY A 15 -19.76 -11.61 2.47
C GLY A 15 -19.41 -10.14 2.25
N SER A 16 -18.25 -9.68 2.70
CA SER A 16 -17.82 -8.30 2.50
C SER A 16 -17.21 -8.14 1.11
N PRO A 17 -17.62 -7.11 0.36
CA PRO A 17 -17.11 -6.93 -1.01
C PRO A 17 -15.76 -6.23 -1.03
N PHE A 18 -14.87 -6.72 -1.87
CA PHE A 18 -13.55 -6.14 -2.07
C PHE A 18 -13.20 -6.09 -3.54
N VAL A 19 -12.27 -5.20 -3.88
CA VAL A 19 -11.77 -5.08 -5.24
C VAL A 19 -10.84 -6.25 -5.54
N LEU A 20 -10.90 -6.75 -6.77
CA LEU A 20 -9.99 -7.80 -7.23
C LEU A 20 -8.73 -7.18 -7.82
N ASN A 21 -7.60 -7.81 -7.57
CA ASN A 21 -6.34 -7.40 -8.20
C ASN A 21 -6.25 -7.99 -9.61
N SER A 22 -5.11 -7.78 -10.27
CA SER A 22 -4.93 -8.22 -11.66
C SER A 22 -4.99 -9.74 -11.81
N LYS A 23 -4.78 -10.48 -10.74
CA LYS A 23 -4.80 -11.95 -10.77
C LYS A 23 -6.11 -12.53 -10.26
N GLY A 24 -7.09 -11.68 -10.01
CA GLY A 24 -8.41 -12.14 -9.59
C GLY A 24 -8.51 -12.47 -8.12
N SER A 25 -7.66 -11.91 -7.29
CA SER A 25 -7.68 -12.13 -5.85
C SER A 25 -8.07 -10.84 -5.13
N ILE A 26 -8.76 -10.96 -3.99
CA ILE A 26 -9.02 -9.82 -3.13
C ILE A 26 -7.82 -9.48 -2.25
N ASP A 27 -6.84 -10.37 -2.17
CA ASP A 27 -5.63 -10.15 -1.37
C ASP A 27 -4.58 -9.50 -2.26
N PHE A 28 -4.33 -8.23 -2.03
CA PHE A 28 -3.38 -7.46 -2.83
C PHE A 28 -1.94 -7.68 -2.41
N GLY A 29 -1.74 -8.06 -1.16
CA GLY A 29 -0.42 -8.32 -0.61
C GLY A 29 -0.60 -8.79 0.82
N TYR A 30 0.50 -8.87 1.53
CA TYR A 30 0.47 -9.41 2.89
C TYR A 30 1.41 -8.64 3.79
N ILE A 31 0.94 -8.40 5.02
CA ILE A 31 1.81 -7.99 6.09
C ILE A 31 2.16 -9.27 6.85
N THR A 32 3.44 -9.48 7.05
CA THR A 32 3.93 -10.72 7.65
C THR A 32 4.49 -10.46 9.03
N GLU A 33 4.70 -11.53 9.77
CA GLU A 33 5.14 -11.44 11.15
C GLU A 33 6.47 -10.72 11.30
N GLU A 34 7.39 -10.91 10.36
CA GLU A 34 8.70 -10.26 10.42
C GLU A 34 8.62 -8.74 10.31
N MET A 35 7.49 -8.20 9.92
CA MET A 35 7.30 -6.76 9.79
C MET A 35 6.89 -6.10 11.11
N ASN A 36 6.88 -6.86 12.20
CA ASN A 36 6.55 -6.36 13.54
C ASN A 36 5.11 -5.89 13.66
N LEU A 37 4.22 -6.47 12.87
CA LEU A 37 2.79 -6.16 12.89
C LEU A 37 2.01 -7.46 12.82
N PRO A 38 0.74 -7.46 13.21
CA PRO A 38 -0.09 -8.65 13.08
C PRO A 38 -0.15 -9.10 11.62
N PRO A 39 0.18 -10.36 11.33
CA PRO A 39 0.18 -10.84 9.95
C PRO A 39 -1.24 -10.98 9.43
N ALA A 40 -1.48 -10.48 8.23
CA ALA A 40 -2.79 -10.55 7.58
C ALA A 40 -2.69 -10.03 6.16
N PRO A 41 -3.63 -10.40 5.29
CA PRO A 41 -3.65 -9.88 3.93
C PRO A 41 -4.05 -8.41 3.89
N ILE A 42 -3.67 -7.77 2.78
CA ILE A 42 -4.02 -6.37 2.51
C ILE A 42 -5.16 -6.38 1.49
N ARG A 43 -6.25 -5.71 1.82
CA ARG A 43 -7.46 -5.67 0.98
C ARG A 43 -7.94 -4.25 0.83
N ILE A 44 -8.69 -3.99 -0.26
CA ILE A 44 -9.26 -2.69 -0.48
C ILE A 44 -10.70 -2.83 -0.94
N ALA A 45 -11.59 -2.08 -0.29
CA ALA A 45 -12.98 -2.00 -0.69
C ALA A 45 -13.14 -0.94 -1.77
N GLU A 46 -14.24 -1.02 -2.52
CA GLU A 46 -14.59 0.05 -3.44
C GLU A 46 -14.71 1.38 -2.69
N GLY A 47 -15.37 1.35 -1.55
CA GLY A 47 -15.46 2.50 -0.69
C GLY A 47 -16.33 3.62 -1.24
N ASP A 48 -16.02 4.83 -0.82
CA ASP A 48 -16.73 6.02 -1.25
C ASP A 48 -15.75 7.20 -1.21
N GLU A 49 -16.27 8.42 -1.13
CA GLU A 49 -15.41 9.61 -1.13
C GLU A 49 -14.53 9.72 0.11
N ARG A 50 -14.78 8.93 1.14
CA ARG A 50 -14.04 9.03 2.41
C ARG A 50 -12.96 7.99 2.58
N TYR A 51 -13.07 6.86 1.90
CA TYR A 51 -12.09 5.79 2.03
C TYR A 51 -12.18 4.84 0.84
N GLY A 52 -11.13 4.03 0.66
CA GLY A 52 -11.12 2.97 -0.33
C GLY A 52 -10.72 3.43 -1.70
N LEU A 53 -11.02 2.59 -2.70
CA LEU A 53 -10.59 2.83 -4.06
C LEU A 53 -11.16 4.13 -4.62
N MET A 54 -12.45 4.38 -4.39
CA MET A 54 -13.08 5.60 -4.91
C MET A 54 -12.45 6.85 -4.31
N HIS A 55 -12.15 6.81 -3.02
CA HIS A 55 -11.50 7.94 -2.35
C HIS A 55 -10.13 8.23 -2.97
N ILE A 56 -9.33 7.17 -3.17
CA ILE A 56 -7.99 7.35 -3.74
C ILE A 56 -8.08 7.90 -5.16
N GLU A 57 -8.99 7.34 -5.95
CA GLU A 57 -9.17 7.81 -7.32
C GLU A 57 -9.56 9.28 -7.38
N GLN A 58 -10.50 9.70 -6.53
CA GLN A 58 -10.96 11.07 -6.53
C GLN A 58 -9.89 12.06 -6.07
N ARG A 59 -9.15 11.67 -5.04
CA ARG A 59 -8.19 12.59 -4.43
C ARG A 59 -6.82 12.55 -5.11
N HIS A 60 -6.40 11.40 -5.60
CA HIS A 60 -5.03 11.20 -6.06
C HIS A 60 -4.92 10.50 -7.41
N GLY A 61 -6.04 10.22 -8.07
CA GLY A 61 -6.01 9.46 -9.32
C GLY A 61 -5.17 10.10 -10.40
N ASN A 62 -5.29 11.41 -10.59
CA ASN A 62 -4.52 12.10 -11.61
C ASN A 62 -3.02 12.05 -11.30
N GLN A 63 -2.67 12.24 -10.04
CA GLN A 63 -1.29 12.19 -9.61
C GLN A 63 -0.71 10.79 -9.83
N ILE A 64 -1.49 9.76 -9.52
CA ILE A 64 -1.08 8.38 -9.71
C ILE A 64 -0.81 8.11 -11.18
N ARG A 65 -1.71 8.53 -12.06
CA ARG A 65 -1.52 8.33 -13.50
C ARG A 65 -0.32 9.13 -14.03
N ASP A 66 -0.11 10.33 -13.50
CA ASP A 66 1.05 11.13 -13.87
C ASP A 66 2.37 10.46 -13.47
N ASN A 67 2.31 9.55 -12.52
CA ASN A 67 3.50 8.82 -12.09
C ASN A 67 3.63 7.45 -12.73
N GLY A 68 2.89 7.20 -13.80
CA GLY A 68 3.11 6.04 -14.66
C GLY A 68 2.18 4.87 -14.45
N PHE A 69 1.18 5.00 -13.62
CA PHE A 69 0.22 3.92 -13.41
C PHE A 69 -1.02 4.16 -14.27
N ASP A 70 -1.48 3.12 -14.94
CA ASP A 70 -2.67 3.25 -15.78
C ASP A 70 -3.94 3.41 -14.97
N THR A 71 -4.02 2.73 -13.83
CA THR A 71 -5.22 2.75 -12.99
C THR A 71 -4.84 2.85 -11.52
N THR A 72 -5.81 3.28 -10.71
CA THR A 72 -5.61 3.31 -9.27
C THR A 72 -5.47 1.90 -8.70
N VAL A 73 -6.19 0.92 -9.26
CA VAL A 73 -6.04 -0.48 -8.82
C VAL A 73 -4.61 -0.96 -9.03
N GLU A 74 -4.02 -0.63 -10.17
CA GLU A 74 -2.65 -0.99 -10.45
C GLU A 74 -1.68 -0.38 -9.43
N PHE A 75 -1.92 0.86 -9.06
CA PHE A 75 -1.11 1.52 -8.05
C PHE A 75 -1.21 0.81 -6.70
N VAL A 76 -2.43 0.48 -6.28
CA VAL A 76 -2.65 -0.22 -5.01
C VAL A 76 -1.95 -1.57 -5.02
N GLU A 77 -2.05 -2.28 -6.13
CA GLU A 77 -1.39 -3.58 -6.27
C GLU A 77 0.13 -3.44 -6.21
N TYR A 78 0.66 -2.44 -6.88
CA TYR A 78 2.09 -2.20 -6.90
C TYR A 78 2.63 -1.94 -5.49
N VAL A 79 2.01 -1.02 -4.76
CA VAL A 79 2.48 -0.69 -3.41
C VAL A 79 2.32 -1.88 -2.48
N SER A 80 1.19 -2.58 -2.57
CA SER A 80 0.93 -3.73 -1.71
C SER A 80 1.97 -4.83 -1.85
N ARG A 81 2.58 -4.94 -3.02
CA ARG A 81 3.56 -5.99 -3.29
C ARG A 81 5.00 -5.53 -3.13
N ASN A 82 5.24 -4.23 -3.16
CA ASN A 82 6.60 -3.71 -3.25
C ASN A 82 6.99 -2.78 -2.13
N PHE A 83 6.11 -2.53 -1.16
CA PHE A 83 6.48 -1.63 -0.08
C PHE A 83 7.70 -2.16 0.65
N ASP A 84 8.62 -1.26 0.96
CA ASP A 84 9.85 -1.62 1.62
C ASP A 84 9.99 -0.95 2.97
N ARG A 85 9.01 -0.14 3.37
CA ARG A 85 9.03 0.52 4.66
C ARG A 85 7.62 0.68 5.19
N ILE A 86 7.47 0.52 6.51
CA ILE A 86 6.19 0.76 7.17
C ILE A 86 6.42 1.81 8.25
N MET A 87 5.63 2.87 8.21
CA MET A 87 5.67 3.93 9.21
C MET A 87 4.39 3.90 10.03
N GLN A 88 4.49 4.32 11.28
CA GLN A 88 3.31 4.39 12.14
C GLN A 88 2.46 5.59 11.73
N GLY A 89 1.18 5.34 11.54
CA GLY A 89 0.22 6.40 11.28
C GLY A 89 -0.53 6.79 12.54
N ASN A 90 -1.70 7.34 12.34
CA ASN A 90 -2.55 7.73 13.46
C ASN A 90 -3.27 6.50 13.99
N ARG A 91 -3.28 6.35 15.32
CA ARG A 91 -3.98 5.26 16.00
C ARG A 91 -3.56 3.90 15.47
N ASP A 92 -4.50 3.15 14.89
CA ASP A 92 -4.26 1.79 14.42
C ASP A 92 -3.80 1.73 12.98
N SER A 93 -3.47 2.86 12.38
CA SER A 93 -3.11 2.87 10.96
C SER A 93 -1.61 2.87 10.78
N CYS A 94 -1.21 2.42 9.60
CA CYS A 94 0.18 2.39 9.17
C CYS A 94 0.28 2.91 7.77
N LEU A 95 1.48 3.37 7.41
CA LEU A 95 1.78 3.77 6.05
C LEU A 95 2.69 2.73 5.44
N LEU A 96 2.26 2.13 4.34
CA LEU A 96 3.10 1.22 3.55
C LEU A 96 3.72 2.05 2.44
N GLU A 97 5.04 2.10 2.38
CA GLU A 97 5.73 2.99 1.45
C GLU A 97 6.70 2.25 0.55
N VAL A 98 6.67 2.61 -0.72
CA VAL A 98 7.74 2.24 -1.65
C VAL A 98 8.67 3.45 -1.73
N THR A 99 9.91 3.27 -1.27
CA THR A 99 10.84 4.39 -1.12
C THR A 99 11.94 4.26 -2.17
N ASP A 100 11.61 4.64 -3.40
CA ASP A 100 12.54 4.42 -4.51
C ASP A 100 13.11 5.70 -5.11
N GLY A 101 13.01 6.81 -4.40
CA GLY A 101 13.66 8.01 -4.92
C GLY A 101 12.94 9.29 -4.59
N LYS A 102 12.36 9.93 -5.59
CA LYS A 102 11.82 11.28 -5.45
C LYS A 102 10.56 11.38 -4.63
N HIS A 103 9.75 10.33 -4.70
CA HIS A 103 8.46 10.30 -4.02
C HIS A 103 8.29 8.95 -3.35
N ASN A 104 7.41 8.91 -2.37
CA ASN A 104 7.02 7.67 -1.74
C ASN A 104 5.62 7.31 -2.21
N ASP A 105 5.50 6.20 -2.90
CA ASP A 105 4.19 5.65 -3.24
C ASP A 105 3.67 4.99 -1.98
N THR A 106 2.53 5.47 -1.48
CA THR A 106 2.10 5.17 -0.13
C THR A 106 0.66 4.68 -0.09
N LEU A 107 0.41 3.67 0.75
CA LEU A 107 -0.93 3.26 1.15
C LEU A 107 -1.08 3.45 2.65
N PHE A 108 -2.24 3.99 3.03
CA PHE A 108 -2.61 4.08 4.44
C PHE A 108 -3.52 2.92 4.74
N VAL A 109 -3.12 2.05 5.68
CA VAL A 109 -3.86 0.84 5.99
C VAL A 109 -4.23 0.80 7.47
N ARG A 110 -5.34 0.15 7.77
CA ARG A 110 -5.80 -0.04 9.15
C ARG A 110 -6.14 -1.50 9.37
N LEU A 111 -5.76 -2.02 10.53
CA LEU A 111 -6.05 -3.41 10.86
C LEU A 111 -7.51 -3.56 11.29
N PHE A 112 -8.21 -4.46 10.65
CA PHE A 112 -9.54 -4.91 11.06
C PHE A 112 -9.35 -6.26 11.73
N LYS A 113 -8.97 -6.19 12.99
CA LYS A 113 -8.48 -7.35 13.73
C LYS A 113 -9.47 -8.52 13.75
N HIS A 114 -10.73 -8.22 14.00
CA HIS A 114 -11.73 -9.28 14.08
C HIS A 114 -12.06 -9.90 12.74
N GLN A 115 -11.87 -9.16 11.66
CA GLN A 115 -12.10 -9.63 10.32
C GLN A 115 -10.87 -10.27 9.71
N GLY A 116 -9.68 -9.98 10.25
CA GLY A 116 -8.46 -10.65 9.82
C GLY A 116 -7.79 -10.08 8.59
N TYR A 117 -7.86 -8.77 8.38
CA TYR A 117 -7.17 -8.15 7.25
C TYR A 117 -6.77 -6.71 7.55
N TRP A 118 -5.83 -6.22 6.75
CA TRP A 118 -5.44 -4.82 6.73
C TRP A 118 -6.20 -4.15 5.58
N LYS A 119 -6.99 -3.16 5.91
CA LYS A 119 -7.84 -2.48 4.91
C LYS A 119 -7.17 -1.20 4.46
N VAL A 120 -7.04 -1.03 3.15
CA VAL A 120 -6.52 0.21 2.57
C VAL A 120 -7.59 1.29 2.73
N ILE A 121 -7.23 2.36 3.41
CA ILE A 121 -8.14 3.48 3.64
C ILE A 121 -7.89 4.59 2.62
N SER A 122 -6.61 4.89 2.36
CA SER A 122 -6.23 5.94 1.44
C SER A 122 -4.87 5.62 0.83
N GLY A 123 -4.42 6.46 -0.08
CA GLY A 123 -3.11 6.28 -0.68
C GLY A 123 -2.82 7.37 -1.68
N GLY A 124 -1.57 7.44 -2.11
CA GLY A 124 -1.16 8.43 -3.09
C GLY A 124 0.35 8.49 -3.18
N VAL A 125 0.83 9.43 -3.99
CA VAL A 125 2.25 9.68 -4.17
C VAL A 125 2.61 10.90 -3.34
N PHE A 126 3.48 10.72 -2.36
CA PHE A 126 3.79 11.78 -1.42
C PHE A 126 5.25 12.17 -1.48
N ASN A 127 5.53 13.42 -1.10
CA ASN A 127 6.90 13.87 -0.96
C ASN A 127 7.61 12.99 0.07
N ILE A 128 8.90 12.72 -0.16
CA ILE A 128 9.66 11.84 0.72
C ILE A 128 9.74 12.36 2.15
N ARG A 129 9.50 13.65 2.34
CA ARG A 129 9.53 14.24 3.67
C ARG A 129 8.25 14.05 4.46
N TYR A 130 7.21 13.59 3.80
CA TYR A 130 5.89 13.50 4.43
C TYR A 130 5.91 12.66 5.71
N SER A 131 6.60 11.52 5.66
CA SER A 131 6.64 10.61 6.81
C SER A 131 7.92 10.73 7.62
N LYS A 132 8.74 11.75 7.37
CA LYS A 132 10.06 11.84 7.97
C LYS A 132 10.04 11.81 9.49
N LYS A 133 9.05 12.43 10.11
CA LYS A 133 8.95 12.49 11.57
C LYS A 133 8.14 11.37 12.18
N LYS A 134 7.61 10.48 11.36
CA LYS A 134 6.83 9.36 11.86
C LYS A 134 7.76 8.25 12.32
N LYS A 135 7.26 7.42 13.22
CA LYS A 135 8.05 6.30 13.72
C LYS A 135 8.10 5.19 12.68
N GLU A 136 9.28 4.69 12.41
CA GLU A 136 9.45 3.55 11.52
C GLU A 136 9.13 2.26 12.26
N ILE A 137 8.27 1.44 11.69
CA ILE A 137 7.92 0.13 12.24
C ILE A 137 8.77 -0.95 11.60
N TYR A 138 9.02 -0.83 10.29
CA TYR A 138 9.70 -1.86 9.53
C TYR A 138 10.42 -1.23 8.35
N SER A 139 11.61 -1.74 8.06
CA SER A 139 12.33 -1.43 6.84
C SER A 139 12.78 -2.74 6.23
N GLY A 140 12.41 -2.96 4.97
CA GLY A 140 12.74 -4.19 4.28
C GLY A 140 14.07 -4.15 3.56
N SER A 141 14.83 -3.06 3.72
CA SER A 141 16.08 -2.93 2.97
C SER A 141 17.05 -4.07 3.26
N ASP A 142 17.06 -4.59 4.50
CA ASP A 142 17.95 -5.68 4.84
C ASP A 142 17.51 -7.01 4.26
N ASN A 143 16.28 -7.11 3.81
CA ASN A 143 15.72 -8.34 3.26
C ASN A 143 15.77 -8.37 1.75
N ARG A 144 16.28 -7.34 1.13
CA ARG A 144 16.42 -7.28 -0.33
C ARG A 144 17.62 -8.10 -0.75
N PRO A 145 17.61 -8.58 -2.01
CA PRO A 145 18.82 -9.23 -2.53
C PRO A 145 20.03 -8.32 -2.39
N PRO A 146 21.20 -8.87 -2.14
CA PRO A 146 22.39 -8.03 -1.96
C PRO A 146 22.59 -7.10 -3.13
N GLN A 147 22.87 -5.86 -2.82
CA GLN A 147 23.21 -4.89 -3.84
C GLN A 147 24.68 -5.08 -4.22
N PRO A 148 25.03 -4.85 -5.46
CA PRO A 148 26.45 -4.83 -5.78
C PRO A 148 27.10 -3.77 -4.97
N ALA A 149 27.95 -4.18 -4.18
CA ALA A 149 28.75 -3.38 -3.32
C ALA A 149 28.36 -1.98 -3.16
N SER A 150 27.71 -1.66 -2.53
CA SER A 150 27.55 -0.34 -2.26
C SER A 150 27.42 -0.21 -0.84
N ASP A 151 27.43 -0.85 -1.15
CA ASP A 151 27.23 -0.72 -0.37
C ASP A 151 27.18 -0.80 0.53
N GLY A 152 27.38 -1.03 0.81
CA GLY A 152 27.20 -1.09 1.60
C GLY A 152 26.94 -0.59 2.41
N GLU A 153 26.86 -0.20 2.14
CA GLU A 153 26.69 0.35 2.76
C GLU A 153 26.01 0.74 3.09
N ASP A 154 25.88 0.67 2.81
CA ASP A 154 25.30 1.05 3.08
C ASP A 154 24.59 1.18 3.55
N LEU A 155 24.69 1.09 3.61
CA LEU A 155 24.10 1.19 4.01
C LEU A 155 23.30 1.52 4.39
N ALA A 156 23.32 1.65 4.35
CA ALA A 156 22.68 1.97 4.78
C ALA A 156 21.93 2.45 5.05
N PRO A 157 21.48 2.63 5.02
CA PRO A 157 20.58 3.20 5.26
C PRO A 157 19.98 3.41 5.85
N GLN A 158 19.86 3.43 6.22
CA GLN A 158 19.31 3.65 6.66
C GLN A 158 18.72 4.21 6.79
#